data_00fe4f326a6ce936fa20b96505900ca6
#
_entry.id   00fe4f326a6ce936fa20b96505900ca6
#
_cell.length_a   1.000
_cell.length_b   1.000
_cell.length_c   1.000
_cell.angle_alpha   90.00
_cell.angle_beta   90.00
_cell.angle_gamma   90.00
#
_symmetry.space_group_name_H-M   'P 1'
#
loop_
_entity.id
_entity.type
_entity.pdbx_description
1 polymer ?
#
loop_
_entity_poly.entity_id
_entity_poly.type
_entity_poly.pdbx_seq_one_letter_code
_entity_poly.pdbx_strand_id
1 'polypeptide(L)'
;MKINSFTSRFSKINMIVTSLCLLLSAQVIAGFQVQDSEGNKTLPAQPTRVVALNWDIAEQVIELGVTPVAVPDIAGYSDWVVQPAIPEGVTDVGTRTEPNFSALKKLNPDVILIASPQKDLQARLSEIAPVLYYQTYSEHHSNAAAAIENFKKIGHLLGKQEQANSKLAAMEERIAVLKAELDKAYPGDKPKVTSFRFASTTSVFIYGDNSIPQYALEKLGFENAMELPASQWGINQKRMTDLKNVKSGVALYFEPFPYQDKLNRSPIWKSMPFVRNHQVSAVEASWSYGGAMSILYNAEAMAKSLLKLAEQ
;
A
#
# COMPACT_ATOMS: atom_id res chain seq x y z
N MET A 1 -50.75 99.56 -6.38
CA MET A 1 -50.19 98.86 -7.59
C MET A 1 -49.60 97.56 -7.15
N LYS A 2 -50.23 96.41 -7.44
CA LYS A 2 -49.93 95.08 -6.95
C LYS A 2 -48.95 94.44 -7.91
N ILE A 3 -47.83 93.91 -7.36
CA ILE A 3 -46.90 93.07 -8.12
C ILE A 3 -46.94 91.67 -7.48
N ASN A 4 -47.44 90.69 -8.23
CA ASN A 4 -47.52 89.28 -7.85
C ASN A 4 -46.16 88.67 -7.98
N SER A 5 -45.68 88.02 -6.92
CA SER A 5 -44.50 87.16 -6.93
C SER A 5 -44.93 85.69 -7.26
N PHE A 6 -44.38 85.20 -8.35
CA PHE A 6 -44.56 83.79 -8.77
C PHE A 6 -43.49 82.97 -8.03
N THR A 7 -43.93 82.15 -7.09
CA THR A 7 -43.00 81.15 -6.45
C THR A 7 -43.00 79.85 -7.25
N SER A 8 -41.93 79.65 -7.94
CA SER A 8 -41.61 78.35 -8.62
C SER A 8 -41.27 77.26 -7.58
N ARG A 9 -42.12 76.26 -7.50
CA ARG A 9 -41.85 75.03 -6.74
C ARG A 9 -40.92 74.19 -7.56
N PHE A 10 -39.63 74.17 -7.25
CA PHE A 10 -38.70 73.11 -7.71
C PHE A 10 -38.92 71.85 -6.89
N SER A 11 -39.51 70.86 -7.53
CA SER A 11 -39.60 69.47 -7.03
C SER A 11 -38.20 68.88 -6.95
N LYS A 12 -37.78 68.58 -5.74
CA LYS A 12 -36.55 67.81 -5.53
C LYS A 12 -36.85 66.37 -5.89
N ILE A 13 -36.48 65.95 -7.10
CA ILE A 13 -36.38 64.57 -7.48
C ILE A 13 -35.16 64.01 -6.77
N ASN A 14 -35.37 63.27 -5.67
CA ASN A 14 -34.35 62.46 -5.06
C ASN A 14 -34.02 61.28 -6.01
N MET A 15 -32.96 61.44 -6.73
CA MET A 15 -32.35 60.35 -7.51
C MET A 15 -31.65 59.46 -6.53
N ILE A 16 -32.36 58.42 -6.03
CA ILE A 16 -31.74 57.31 -5.29
C ILE A 16 -30.95 56.53 -6.33
N VAL A 17 -29.68 56.82 -6.43
CA VAL A 17 -28.69 55.96 -7.11
C VAL A 17 -28.55 54.72 -6.25
N THR A 18 -29.35 53.69 -6.52
CA THR A 18 -29.17 52.37 -5.96
C THR A 18 -27.92 51.79 -6.59
N SER A 19 -26.78 52.00 -5.90
CA SER A 19 -25.52 51.35 -6.21
C SER A 19 -25.71 49.85 -5.93
N LEU A 20 -26.17 49.12 -6.95
CA LEU A 20 -26.21 47.67 -6.95
C LEU A 20 -24.74 47.20 -7.01
N CYS A 21 -24.11 47.17 -5.86
CA CYS A 21 -22.86 46.45 -5.69
C CYS A 21 -23.17 44.97 -5.99
N LEU A 22 -22.92 44.56 -7.22
CA LEU A 22 -22.74 43.18 -7.59
C LEU A 22 -21.54 42.66 -6.76
N LEU A 23 -21.85 42.17 -5.57
CA LEU A 23 -20.94 41.26 -4.84
C LEU A 23 -20.81 40.03 -5.74
N LEU A 24 -19.89 40.07 -6.68
CA LEU A 24 -19.28 38.88 -7.24
C LEU A 24 -18.61 38.20 -6.05
N SER A 25 -19.39 37.38 -5.34
CA SER A 25 -18.85 36.38 -4.45
C SER A 25 -17.99 35.48 -5.34
N ALA A 26 -16.71 35.79 -5.43
CA ALA A 26 -15.74 34.82 -5.88
C ALA A 26 -15.94 33.64 -4.94
N GLN A 27 -16.69 32.64 -5.37
CA GLN A 27 -16.67 31.35 -4.71
C GLN A 27 -15.22 30.91 -4.80
N VAL A 28 -14.49 31.12 -3.70
CA VAL A 28 -13.25 30.41 -3.46
C VAL A 28 -13.68 28.95 -3.48
N ILE A 29 -13.51 28.30 -4.62
CA ILE A 29 -13.64 26.85 -4.69
C ILE A 29 -12.55 26.37 -3.76
N ALA A 30 -12.94 26.10 -2.51
CA ALA A 30 -12.06 25.48 -1.55
C ALA A 30 -11.65 24.14 -2.18
N GLY A 31 -10.43 24.07 -2.69
CA GLY A 31 -9.93 22.88 -3.34
C GLY A 31 -10.01 21.70 -2.36
N PHE A 32 -10.10 20.51 -2.91
CA PHE A 32 -10.16 19.28 -2.12
C PHE A 32 -8.84 19.03 -1.38
N GLN A 33 -8.88 19.10 -0.05
CA GLN A 33 -7.69 18.94 0.79
C GLN A 33 -7.38 17.46 0.96
N VAL A 34 -6.12 17.09 0.73
CA VAL A 34 -5.63 15.72 0.87
C VAL A 34 -4.27 15.72 1.54
N GLN A 35 -3.82 14.57 2.00
CA GLN A 35 -2.51 14.40 2.60
C GLN A 35 -1.77 13.26 1.92
N ASP A 36 -0.52 13.49 1.58
CA ASP A 36 0.43 12.48 1.13
C ASP A 36 1.62 12.37 2.10
N SER A 37 2.70 11.71 1.72
CA SER A 37 3.90 11.58 2.55
C SER A 37 4.76 12.86 2.60
N GLU A 38 4.47 13.85 1.79
CA GLU A 38 5.13 15.17 1.81
C GLU A 38 4.32 16.24 2.55
N GLY A 39 3.10 15.90 3.02
CA GLY A 39 2.23 16.81 3.76
C GLY A 39 0.90 17.09 3.07
N ASN A 40 0.31 18.24 3.41
CA ASN A 40 -0.99 18.64 2.87
C ASN A 40 -0.86 19.11 1.42
N LYS A 41 -1.78 18.65 0.58
CA LYS A 41 -1.92 19.01 -0.83
C LYS A 41 -3.35 19.47 -1.09
N THR A 42 -3.54 20.23 -2.15
CA THR A 42 -4.87 20.69 -2.59
C THR A 42 -5.09 20.25 -4.02
N LEU A 43 -6.13 19.47 -4.24
CA LEU A 43 -6.60 19.10 -5.58
C LEU A 43 -7.77 19.99 -6.02
N PRO A 44 -8.01 20.17 -7.32
CA PRO A 44 -9.16 20.92 -7.81
C PRO A 44 -10.50 20.34 -7.33
N ALA A 45 -10.60 19.00 -7.28
CA ALA A 45 -11.77 18.25 -6.83
C ALA A 45 -11.33 16.85 -6.36
N GLN A 46 -12.25 16.10 -5.76
CA GLN A 46 -12.04 14.68 -5.48
C GLN A 46 -11.83 13.92 -6.79
N PRO A 47 -10.73 13.15 -6.92
CA PRO A 47 -10.41 12.47 -8.17
C PRO A 47 -11.30 11.25 -8.40
N THR A 48 -11.60 11.00 -9.67
CA THR A 48 -12.35 9.83 -10.14
C THR A 48 -11.52 8.95 -11.09
N ARG A 49 -10.55 9.55 -11.79
CA ARG A 49 -9.65 8.88 -12.74
C ARG A 49 -8.25 8.77 -12.13
N VAL A 50 -8.02 7.68 -11.42
CA VAL A 50 -6.82 7.46 -10.62
C VAL A 50 -5.83 6.56 -11.36
N VAL A 51 -4.59 6.99 -11.48
CA VAL A 51 -3.46 6.15 -11.90
C VAL A 51 -2.68 5.72 -10.67
N ALA A 52 -2.38 4.43 -10.55
CA ALA A 52 -1.58 3.85 -9.46
C ALA A 52 -0.27 3.28 -10.04
N LEU A 53 0.86 3.98 -9.89
CA LEU A 53 2.12 3.61 -10.54
C LEU A 53 2.99 2.64 -9.74
N ASN A 54 2.53 2.14 -8.62
CA ASN A 54 3.20 1.07 -7.89
C ASN A 54 2.19 0.04 -7.38
N TRP A 55 2.63 -1.20 -7.21
CA TRP A 55 1.76 -2.32 -6.87
C TRP A 55 1.13 -2.21 -5.48
N ASP A 56 1.88 -1.69 -4.49
CA ASP A 56 1.35 -1.43 -3.15
C ASP A 56 0.22 -0.38 -3.15
N ILE A 57 0.31 0.60 -4.04
CA ILE A 57 -0.73 1.62 -4.22
C ILE A 57 -1.90 1.05 -5.01
N ALA A 58 -1.63 0.27 -6.09
CA ALA A 58 -2.67 -0.38 -6.88
C ALA A 58 -3.53 -1.30 -6.00
N GLU A 59 -2.88 -2.13 -5.16
CA GLU A 59 -3.56 -2.95 -4.14
C GLU A 59 -4.52 -2.09 -3.31
N GLN A 60 -4.02 -1.00 -2.71
CA GLN A 60 -4.81 -0.17 -1.81
C GLN A 60 -6.01 0.52 -2.51
N VAL A 61 -5.82 1.00 -3.73
CA VAL A 61 -6.90 1.61 -4.53
C VAL A 61 -7.99 0.58 -4.85
N ILE A 62 -7.60 -0.62 -5.27
CA ILE A 62 -8.52 -1.71 -5.61
C ILE A 62 -9.25 -2.21 -4.36
N GLU A 63 -8.55 -2.36 -3.24
CA GLU A 63 -9.14 -2.75 -1.95
C GLU A 63 -10.19 -1.76 -1.44
N LEU A 64 -10.07 -0.49 -1.79
CA LEU A 64 -11.06 0.54 -1.52
C LEU A 64 -12.25 0.51 -2.51
N GLY A 65 -12.30 -0.49 -3.40
CA GLY A 65 -13.38 -0.64 -4.38
C GLY A 65 -13.34 0.36 -5.52
N VAL A 66 -12.17 0.93 -5.80
CA VAL A 66 -11.95 1.85 -6.92
C VAL A 66 -11.11 1.14 -7.99
N THR A 67 -11.58 1.17 -9.23
CA THR A 67 -10.82 0.67 -10.36
C THR A 67 -9.86 1.75 -10.86
N PRO A 68 -8.54 1.59 -10.74
CA PRO A 68 -7.60 2.54 -11.31
C PRO A 68 -7.69 2.53 -12.83
N VAL A 69 -7.49 3.67 -13.49
CA VAL A 69 -7.47 3.74 -14.96
C VAL A 69 -6.21 3.13 -15.55
N ALA A 70 -5.14 3.07 -14.76
CA ALA A 70 -3.88 2.44 -15.15
C ALA A 70 -3.08 1.92 -13.95
N VAL A 71 -2.38 0.81 -14.20
CA VAL A 71 -1.40 0.17 -13.31
C VAL A 71 -0.21 -0.27 -14.17
N PRO A 72 1.03 -0.19 -13.68
CA PRO A 72 2.18 -0.71 -14.42
C PRO A 72 2.35 -2.22 -14.22
N ASP A 73 2.84 -2.93 -15.24
CA ASP A 73 3.26 -4.33 -15.19
C ASP A 73 2.18 -5.24 -14.57
N ILE A 74 1.02 -5.27 -15.23
CA ILE A 74 -0.15 -6.04 -14.79
C ILE A 74 0.15 -7.55 -14.75
N ALA A 75 0.94 -8.05 -15.71
CA ALA A 75 1.33 -9.45 -15.71
C ALA A 75 2.16 -9.80 -14.46
N GLY A 76 3.19 -9.00 -14.16
CA GLY A 76 3.98 -9.17 -12.95
C GLY A 76 3.15 -9.00 -11.68
N TYR A 77 2.20 -8.06 -11.65
CA TYR A 77 1.26 -7.94 -10.53
C TYR A 77 0.48 -9.25 -10.29
N SER A 78 -0.06 -9.85 -11.36
CA SER A 78 -0.84 -11.08 -11.27
C SER A 78 -0.01 -12.27 -10.78
N ASP A 79 1.28 -12.33 -11.12
CA ASP A 79 2.19 -13.40 -10.71
C ASP A 79 2.65 -13.27 -9.25
N TRP A 80 2.87 -12.05 -8.77
CA TRP A 80 3.52 -11.78 -7.49
C TRP A 80 2.59 -11.28 -6.39
N VAL A 81 1.67 -10.35 -6.72
CA VAL A 81 0.72 -9.79 -5.77
C VAL A 81 -0.46 -10.72 -5.58
N VAL A 82 -0.97 -11.27 -6.68
CA VAL A 82 -2.06 -12.23 -6.76
C VAL A 82 -3.41 -11.63 -6.35
N GLN A 83 -3.46 -10.98 -5.19
CA GLN A 83 -4.70 -10.39 -4.65
C GLN A 83 -4.44 -9.00 -4.04
N PRO A 84 -5.43 -8.08 -4.23
CA PRO A 84 -6.63 -8.27 -5.05
C PRO A 84 -6.30 -8.38 -6.53
N ALA A 85 -7.11 -9.07 -7.31
CA ALA A 85 -6.93 -9.13 -8.76
C ALA A 85 -7.11 -7.75 -9.40
N ILE A 86 -6.35 -7.45 -10.44
CA ILE A 86 -6.55 -6.23 -11.23
C ILE A 86 -7.92 -6.32 -11.93
N PRO A 87 -8.82 -5.34 -11.76
CA PRO A 87 -10.11 -5.31 -12.44
C PRO A 87 -9.96 -5.24 -13.97
N GLU A 88 -10.99 -5.71 -14.69
CA GLU A 88 -11.04 -5.56 -16.14
C GLU A 88 -11.03 -4.08 -16.58
N GLY A 89 -10.45 -3.80 -17.74
CA GLY A 89 -10.42 -2.45 -18.32
C GLY A 89 -9.30 -1.56 -17.79
N VAL A 90 -8.49 -2.02 -16.85
CA VAL A 90 -7.29 -1.30 -16.40
C VAL A 90 -6.21 -1.36 -17.47
N THR A 91 -5.63 -0.20 -17.79
CA THR A 91 -4.57 -0.10 -18.81
C THR A 91 -3.21 -0.41 -18.19
N ASP A 92 -2.45 -1.33 -18.81
CA ASP A 92 -1.03 -1.50 -18.51
C ASP A 92 -0.22 -0.32 -19.07
N VAL A 93 0.56 0.34 -18.24
CA VAL A 93 1.35 1.49 -18.62
C VAL A 93 2.87 1.25 -18.56
N GLY A 94 3.30 0.02 -18.77
CA GLY A 94 4.72 -0.36 -18.81
C GLY A 94 5.26 -0.78 -17.45
N THR A 95 6.54 -0.59 -17.20
CA THR A 95 7.15 -1.03 -15.94
C THR A 95 6.97 -0.01 -14.82
N ARG A 96 7.14 -0.47 -13.56
CA ARG A 96 7.06 0.41 -12.38
C ARG A 96 8.13 1.50 -12.37
N THR A 97 9.30 1.24 -12.93
CA THR A 97 10.42 2.19 -13.00
C THR A 97 10.41 3.04 -14.25
N GLU A 98 9.79 2.56 -15.33
CA GLU A 98 9.72 3.24 -16.63
C GLU A 98 8.28 3.22 -17.17
N PRO A 99 7.36 3.99 -16.58
CA PRO A 99 5.99 4.07 -17.06
C PRO A 99 5.90 4.78 -18.41
N ASN A 100 4.95 4.37 -19.24
CA ASN A 100 4.71 4.97 -20.55
C ASN A 100 3.98 6.31 -20.42
N PHE A 101 4.71 7.42 -20.44
CA PHE A 101 4.18 8.78 -20.32
C PHE A 101 3.15 9.14 -21.40
N SER A 102 3.33 8.64 -22.63
CA SER A 102 2.37 8.89 -23.72
C SER A 102 1.03 8.20 -23.45
N ALA A 103 1.07 6.97 -22.94
CA ALA A 103 -0.14 6.25 -22.53
C ALA A 103 -0.83 6.96 -21.34
N LEU A 104 -0.08 7.36 -20.32
CA LEU A 104 -0.59 8.11 -19.17
C LEU A 104 -1.30 9.39 -19.61
N LYS A 105 -0.70 10.19 -20.49
CA LYS A 105 -1.29 11.43 -21.00
C LYS A 105 -2.61 11.19 -21.74
N LYS A 106 -2.71 10.11 -22.53
CA LYS A 106 -3.95 9.76 -23.27
C LYS A 106 -5.08 9.35 -22.35
N LEU A 107 -4.77 8.81 -21.17
CA LEU A 107 -5.76 8.41 -20.18
C LEU A 107 -6.40 9.60 -19.45
N ASN A 108 -5.82 10.79 -19.57
CA ASN A 108 -6.31 12.02 -18.92
C ASN A 108 -6.72 11.78 -17.45
N PRO A 109 -5.77 11.39 -16.57
CA PRO A 109 -6.06 11.13 -15.17
C PRO A 109 -6.32 12.41 -14.38
N ASP A 110 -7.12 12.31 -13.32
CA ASP A 110 -7.33 13.40 -12.35
C ASP A 110 -6.18 13.46 -11.33
N VAL A 111 -5.54 12.31 -11.06
CA VAL A 111 -4.44 12.17 -10.12
C VAL A 111 -3.55 10.98 -10.48
N ILE A 112 -2.28 11.11 -10.20
CA ILE A 112 -1.29 10.04 -10.32
C ILE A 112 -0.72 9.76 -8.92
N LEU A 113 -0.85 8.53 -8.46
CA LEU A 113 -0.33 8.06 -7.17
C LEU A 113 0.99 7.33 -7.41
N ILE A 114 2.02 7.73 -6.68
CA ILE A 114 3.37 7.17 -6.79
C ILE A 114 3.91 6.71 -5.44
N ALA A 115 4.84 5.76 -5.48
CA ALA A 115 5.64 5.32 -4.34
C ALA A 115 7.12 5.69 -4.53
N SER A 116 7.98 5.25 -3.61
CA SER A 116 9.42 5.58 -3.63
C SER A 116 10.13 5.27 -4.95
N PRO A 117 9.85 4.15 -5.66
CA PRO A 117 10.52 3.87 -6.93
C PRO A 117 10.24 4.89 -8.05
N GLN A 118 9.12 5.64 -7.96
CA GLN A 118 8.74 6.64 -8.97
C GLN A 118 9.03 8.07 -8.54
N LYS A 119 9.67 8.27 -7.37
CA LYS A 119 9.89 9.61 -6.80
C LYS A 119 10.63 10.55 -7.75
N ASP A 120 11.66 10.06 -8.42
CA ASP A 120 12.45 10.84 -9.38
C ASP A 120 11.67 11.23 -10.64
N LEU A 121 10.54 10.57 -10.91
CA LEU A 121 9.65 10.88 -12.03
C LEU A 121 8.58 11.91 -11.69
N GLN A 122 8.45 12.31 -10.42
CA GLN A 122 7.36 13.16 -9.91
C GLN A 122 7.20 14.46 -10.71
N ALA A 123 8.30 15.15 -11.01
CA ALA A 123 8.25 16.40 -11.77
C ALA A 123 7.65 16.21 -13.16
N ARG A 124 8.09 15.17 -13.89
CA ARG A 124 7.59 14.86 -15.24
C ARG A 124 6.14 14.36 -15.23
N LEU A 125 5.76 13.59 -14.21
CA LEU A 125 4.38 13.12 -14.03
C LEU A 125 3.43 14.28 -13.74
N SER A 126 3.90 15.31 -13.02
CA SER A 126 3.13 16.52 -12.70
C SER A 126 2.78 17.36 -13.92
N GLU A 127 3.45 17.15 -15.07
CA GLU A 127 3.06 17.76 -16.36
C GLU A 127 1.78 17.12 -16.95
N ILE A 128 1.37 15.96 -16.44
CA ILE A 128 0.18 15.22 -16.89
C ILE A 128 -1.00 15.46 -15.98
N ALA A 129 -0.81 15.29 -14.66
CA ALA A 129 -1.83 15.46 -13.63
C ALA A 129 -1.19 15.70 -12.25
N PRO A 130 -1.93 16.19 -11.25
CA PRO A 130 -1.46 16.24 -9.87
C PRO A 130 -0.89 14.89 -9.42
N VAL A 131 0.27 14.92 -8.74
CA VAL A 131 0.96 13.74 -8.25
C VAL A 131 0.91 13.72 -6.73
N LEU A 132 0.53 12.58 -6.16
CA LEU A 132 0.58 12.33 -4.72
C LEU A 132 1.57 11.19 -4.45
N TYR A 133 2.45 11.44 -3.49
CA TYR A 133 3.51 10.51 -3.10
C TYR A 133 3.17 9.79 -1.79
N TYR A 134 3.15 8.47 -1.82
CA TYR A 134 2.92 7.63 -0.64
C TYR A 134 4.13 6.74 -0.37
N GLN A 135 4.88 7.07 0.69
CA GLN A 135 6.05 6.30 1.11
C GLN A 135 5.61 5.20 2.08
N THR A 136 5.64 3.96 1.62
CA THR A 136 5.39 2.80 2.47
C THR A 136 6.69 2.26 3.05
N TYR A 137 7.77 2.24 2.27
CA TYR A 137 9.02 1.53 2.58
C TYR A 137 10.15 2.48 2.97
N SER A 138 10.72 2.26 4.17
CA SER A 138 11.84 3.01 4.72
C SER A 138 12.52 2.20 5.83
N GLU A 139 13.82 2.43 6.05
CA GLU A 139 14.55 1.87 7.19
C GLU A 139 14.24 2.61 8.51
N HIS A 140 13.52 3.73 8.46
CA HIS A 140 13.30 4.62 9.62
C HIS A 140 11.94 4.44 10.27
N HIS A 141 11.08 3.55 9.73
CA HIS A 141 9.75 3.29 10.28
C HIS A 141 9.28 1.85 10.02
N SER A 142 8.21 1.45 10.69
CA SER A 142 7.47 0.23 10.37
C SER A 142 6.75 0.38 9.04
N ASN A 143 7.11 -0.46 8.05
CA ASN A 143 6.48 -0.44 6.73
C ASN A 143 4.98 -0.79 6.80
N ALA A 144 4.62 -1.69 7.72
CA ALA A 144 3.22 -2.04 7.96
C ALA A 144 2.40 -0.86 8.52
N ALA A 145 2.95 -0.13 9.50
CA ALA A 145 2.29 1.06 10.04
C ALA A 145 2.13 2.14 8.96
N ALA A 146 3.16 2.37 8.14
CA ALA A 146 3.10 3.30 7.02
C ALA A 146 2.06 2.87 5.96
N ALA A 147 1.96 1.58 5.66
CA ALA A 147 0.94 1.04 4.74
C ALA A 147 -0.48 1.32 5.26
N ILE A 148 -0.74 1.08 6.55
CA ILE A 148 -2.04 1.37 7.20
C ILE A 148 -2.39 2.87 7.10
N GLU A 149 -1.43 3.75 7.41
CA GLU A 149 -1.67 5.19 7.32
C GLU A 149 -1.88 5.66 5.88
N ASN A 150 -1.13 5.11 4.92
CA ASN A 150 -1.34 5.39 3.49
C ASN A 150 -2.73 4.91 3.03
N PHE A 151 -3.19 3.74 3.50
CA PHE A 151 -4.53 3.23 3.18
C PHE A 151 -5.64 4.19 3.64
N LYS A 152 -5.52 4.74 4.84
CA LYS A 152 -6.46 5.75 5.36
C LYS A 152 -6.42 7.05 4.54
N LYS A 153 -5.22 7.53 4.19
CA LYS A 153 -5.04 8.73 3.37
C LYS A 153 -5.60 8.55 1.95
N ILE A 154 -5.35 7.40 1.32
CA ILE A 154 -5.92 7.03 0.02
C ILE A 154 -7.44 6.85 0.14
N GLY A 155 -7.93 6.29 1.24
CA GLY A 155 -9.36 6.23 1.55
C GLY A 155 -10.00 7.62 1.60
N HIS A 156 -9.36 8.60 2.23
CA HIS A 156 -9.82 9.99 2.22
C HIS A 156 -9.81 10.58 0.81
N LEU A 157 -8.69 10.43 0.08
CA LEU A 157 -8.55 10.90 -1.30
C LEU A 157 -9.68 10.41 -2.20
N LEU A 158 -10.06 9.15 -2.06
CA LEU A 158 -11.06 8.49 -2.91
C LEU A 158 -12.50 8.58 -2.37
N GLY A 159 -12.72 9.26 -1.22
CA GLY A 159 -14.05 9.33 -0.56
C GLY A 159 -14.49 7.96 -0.02
N LYS A 160 -13.54 7.13 0.40
CA LYS A 160 -13.73 5.76 0.88
C LYS A 160 -13.26 5.55 2.33
N GLN A 161 -13.31 6.61 3.17
CA GLN A 161 -12.84 6.53 4.56
C GLN A 161 -13.53 5.44 5.36
N GLU A 162 -14.86 5.34 5.26
CA GLU A 162 -15.63 4.33 5.98
C GLU A 162 -15.23 2.92 5.54
N GLN A 163 -15.04 2.72 4.23
CA GLN A 163 -14.57 1.44 3.69
C GLN A 163 -13.15 1.10 4.16
N ALA A 164 -12.25 2.08 4.18
CA ALA A 164 -10.89 1.90 4.70
C ALA A 164 -10.92 1.46 6.17
N ASN A 165 -11.68 2.16 7.01
CA ASN A 165 -11.81 1.83 8.42
C ASN A 165 -12.44 0.44 8.62
N SER A 166 -13.49 0.11 7.88
CA SER A 166 -14.15 -1.20 7.94
C SER A 166 -13.20 -2.33 7.55
N LYS A 167 -12.42 -2.16 6.48
CA LYS A 167 -11.43 -3.17 6.05
C LYS A 167 -10.30 -3.34 7.05
N LEU A 168 -9.79 -2.27 7.64
CA LEU A 168 -8.77 -2.34 8.68
C LEU A 168 -9.29 -3.05 9.93
N ALA A 169 -10.53 -2.78 10.35
CA ALA A 169 -11.16 -3.47 11.47
C ALA A 169 -11.34 -4.97 11.18
N ALA A 170 -11.83 -5.32 9.99
CA ALA A 170 -11.99 -6.72 9.58
C ALA A 170 -10.65 -7.46 9.48
N MET A 171 -9.59 -6.80 9.04
CA MET A 171 -8.23 -7.32 9.05
C MET A 171 -7.78 -7.70 10.47
N GLU A 172 -7.90 -6.79 11.42
CA GLU A 172 -7.51 -7.03 12.82
C GLU A 172 -8.32 -8.17 13.43
N GLU A 173 -9.64 -8.22 13.20
CA GLU A 173 -10.51 -9.30 13.66
C GLU A 173 -10.09 -10.65 13.07
N ARG A 174 -9.83 -10.71 11.77
CA ARG A 174 -9.40 -11.95 11.10
C ARG A 174 -8.05 -12.44 11.62
N ILE A 175 -7.09 -11.53 11.81
CA ILE A 175 -5.78 -11.87 12.39
C ILE A 175 -5.94 -12.40 13.83
N ALA A 176 -6.84 -11.82 14.63
CA ALA A 176 -7.11 -12.32 15.98
C ALA A 176 -7.70 -13.75 15.96
N VAL A 177 -8.57 -14.07 15.00
CA VAL A 177 -9.08 -15.44 14.81
C VAL A 177 -7.94 -16.40 14.44
N LEU A 178 -7.09 -16.04 13.48
CA LEU A 178 -5.93 -16.84 13.06
C LEU A 178 -4.97 -17.08 14.23
N LYS A 179 -4.71 -16.03 15.02
CA LYS A 179 -3.89 -16.15 16.22
C LYS A 179 -4.48 -17.15 17.22
N ALA A 180 -5.79 -17.09 17.47
CA ALA A 180 -6.46 -18.02 18.37
C ALA A 180 -6.43 -19.49 17.87
N GLU A 181 -6.50 -19.70 16.56
CA GLU A 181 -6.32 -21.04 15.94
C GLU A 181 -4.89 -21.55 16.16
N LEU A 182 -3.90 -20.68 15.96
CA LEU A 182 -2.48 -21.00 16.18
C LEU A 182 -2.14 -21.20 17.66
N ASP A 183 -2.76 -20.45 18.58
CA ASP A 183 -2.61 -20.65 20.03
C ASP A 183 -3.10 -22.05 20.47
N LYS A 184 -4.12 -22.58 19.81
CA LYS A 184 -4.61 -23.95 20.05
C LYS A 184 -3.70 -25.02 19.43
N ALA A 185 -3.14 -24.74 18.24
CA ALA A 185 -2.28 -25.67 17.51
C ALA A 185 -0.88 -25.77 18.16
N TYR A 186 -0.43 -24.71 18.82
CA TYR A 186 0.84 -24.65 19.56
C TYR A 186 0.58 -24.39 21.04
N PRO A 187 0.10 -25.39 21.80
CA PRO A 187 -0.13 -25.26 23.25
C PRO A 187 1.21 -25.13 23.98
N GLY A 188 1.43 -24.02 24.68
CA GLY A 188 2.68 -23.72 25.38
C GLY A 188 3.56 -22.73 24.62
N ASP A 189 4.87 -22.91 24.67
CA ASP A 189 5.82 -22.01 24.02
C ASP A 189 5.81 -22.21 22.49
N LYS A 190 5.43 -21.18 21.78
CA LYS A 190 5.46 -21.18 20.32
C LYS A 190 6.91 -21.22 19.80
N PRO A 191 7.17 -21.94 18.70
CA PRO A 191 8.49 -21.89 18.08
C PRO A 191 8.77 -20.49 17.53
N LYS A 192 10.03 -20.07 17.57
CA LYS A 192 10.45 -18.89 16.81
C LYS A 192 10.42 -19.18 15.31
N VAL A 193 10.08 -18.17 14.50
CA VAL A 193 9.90 -18.34 13.05
C VAL A 193 10.82 -17.41 12.30
N THR A 194 11.50 -17.92 11.28
CA THR A 194 12.20 -17.08 10.28
C THR A 194 11.46 -17.15 8.97
N SER A 195 11.04 -16.00 8.46
CA SER A 195 10.40 -15.90 7.16
C SER A 195 11.33 -15.26 6.13
N PHE A 196 11.33 -15.79 4.90
CA PHE A 196 12.20 -15.32 3.83
C PHE A 196 11.65 -15.72 2.45
N ARG A 197 12.25 -15.19 1.39
CA ARG A 197 12.07 -15.67 0.02
C ARG A 197 13.42 -15.98 -0.63
N PHE A 198 13.44 -16.90 -1.56
CA PHE A 198 14.66 -17.17 -2.32
C PHE A 198 14.91 -16.08 -3.37
N ALA A 199 16.13 -15.54 -3.38
CA ALA A 199 16.63 -14.72 -4.48
C ALA A 199 17.25 -15.60 -5.58
N SER A 200 17.84 -16.73 -5.17
CA SER A 200 18.42 -17.76 -6.04
C SER A 200 18.57 -19.07 -5.25
N THR A 201 19.18 -20.09 -5.86
CA THR A 201 19.50 -21.34 -5.16
C THR A 201 20.63 -21.19 -4.12
N THR A 202 21.26 -20.02 -4.01
CA THR A 202 22.39 -19.77 -3.11
C THR A 202 22.19 -18.55 -2.21
N SER A 203 21.16 -17.74 -2.45
CA SER A 203 20.87 -16.52 -1.69
C SER A 203 19.40 -16.39 -1.37
N VAL A 204 19.11 -15.75 -0.25
CA VAL A 204 17.78 -15.49 0.29
C VAL A 204 17.63 -14.02 0.66
N PHE A 205 16.41 -13.52 0.63
CA PHE A 205 15.99 -12.26 1.24
C PHE A 205 15.21 -12.61 2.50
N ILE A 206 15.80 -12.38 3.67
CA ILE A 206 15.15 -12.60 4.95
C ILE A 206 14.42 -11.33 5.37
N TYR A 207 13.21 -11.48 5.84
CA TYR A 207 12.39 -10.36 6.30
C TYR A 207 12.87 -9.89 7.67
N GLY A 208 13.21 -8.59 7.75
CA GLY A 208 13.68 -7.93 8.96
C GLY A 208 12.56 -7.26 9.74
N ASP A 209 12.91 -6.62 10.85
CA ASP A 209 11.99 -6.12 11.87
C ASP A 209 10.93 -5.12 11.35
N ASN A 210 11.25 -4.33 10.33
CA ASN A 210 10.31 -3.34 9.77
C ASN A 210 9.51 -3.85 8.58
N SER A 211 9.58 -5.15 8.24
CA SER A 211 8.87 -5.74 7.09
C SER A 211 7.40 -6.01 7.38
N ILE A 212 6.57 -6.05 6.33
CA ILE A 212 5.16 -6.47 6.43
C ILE A 212 5.04 -7.95 6.88
N PRO A 213 5.80 -8.92 6.32
CA PRO A 213 5.73 -10.29 6.80
C PRO A 213 6.10 -10.47 8.26
N GLN A 214 7.14 -9.76 8.75
CA GLN A 214 7.52 -9.83 10.16
C GLN A 214 6.43 -9.26 11.06
N TYR A 215 5.87 -8.11 10.69
CA TYR A 215 4.73 -7.51 11.43
C TYR A 215 3.52 -8.46 11.48
N ALA A 216 3.17 -9.10 10.36
CA ALA A 216 2.08 -10.07 10.32
C ALA A 216 2.37 -11.29 11.23
N LEU A 217 3.60 -11.78 11.24
CA LEU A 217 4.04 -12.89 12.09
C LEU A 217 3.92 -12.55 13.58
N GLU A 218 4.33 -11.34 13.98
CA GLU A 218 4.19 -10.84 15.36
C GLU A 218 2.72 -10.72 15.78
N LYS A 219 1.85 -10.24 14.88
CA LYS A 219 0.40 -10.20 15.10
C LYS A 219 -0.20 -11.59 15.32
N LEU A 220 0.36 -12.63 14.67
CA LEU A 220 0.00 -14.03 14.90
C LEU A 220 0.58 -14.60 16.22
N GLY A 221 1.40 -13.82 16.92
CA GLY A 221 1.98 -14.19 18.23
C GLY A 221 3.23 -15.04 18.14
N PHE A 222 4.02 -14.92 17.06
CA PHE A 222 5.31 -15.59 16.90
C PHE A 222 6.47 -14.59 16.97
N GLU A 223 7.57 -15.02 17.54
CA GLU A 223 8.83 -14.26 17.57
C GLU A 223 9.72 -14.63 16.38
N ASN A 224 10.57 -13.68 15.96
CA ASN A 224 11.57 -13.94 14.94
C ASN A 224 12.71 -14.86 15.48
N ALA A 225 13.07 -15.89 14.71
CA ALA A 225 14.21 -16.75 15.04
C ALA A 225 15.56 -16.14 14.61
N MET A 226 15.58 -15.15 13.73
CA MET A 226 16.75 -14.47 13.26
C MET A 226 16.48 -12.96 13.21
N GLU A 227 16.77 -12.27 14.32
CA GLU A 227 16.68 -10.81 14.38
C GLU A 227 17.61 -10.16 13.35
N LEU A 228 17.06 -9.32 12.51
CA LEU A 228 17.76 -8.59 11.47
C LEU A 228 17.38 -7.12 11.51
N PRO A 229 18.34 -6.21 11.32
CA PRO A 229 18.06 -4.80 11.40
C PRO A 229 17.03 -4.37 10.35
N ALA A 230 16.33 -3.28 10.66
CA ALA A 230 15.50 -2.58 9.69
C ALA A 230 16.32 -2.22 8.44
N SER A 231 15.66 -2.22 7.30
CA SER A 231 16.24 -1.83 6.02
C SER A 231 15.18 -1.12 5.17
N GLN A 232 15.58 -0.41 4.14
CA GLN A 232 14.65 0.35 3.30
C GLN A 232 13.45 -0.50 2.83
N TRP A 233 13.69 -1.73 2.42
CA TRP A 233 12.64 -2.64 1.91
C TRP A 233 12.16 -3.66 2.95
N GLY A 234 12.66 -3.58 4.19
CA GLY A 234 12.36 -4.58 5.22
C GLY A 234 12.98 -5.96 4.95
N ILE A 235 14.01 -6.03 4.11
CA ILE A 235 14.69 -7.28 3.76
C ILE A 235 16.19 -7.17 3.88
N ASN A 236 16.81 -8.29 4.26
CA ASN A 236 18.25 -8.43 4.34
C ASN A 236 18.69 -9.61 3.44
N GLN A 237 19.50 -9.32 2.43
CA GLN A 237 20.05 -10.36 1.58
C GLN A 237 21.15 -11.12 2.31
N LYS A 238 21.03 -12.44 2.36
CA LYS A 238 21.97 -13.36 2.98
C LYS A 238 22.27 -14.53 2.04
N ARG A 239 23.37 -15.24 2.31
CA ARG A 239 23.60 -16.53 1.65
C ARG A 239 22.63 -17.56 2.23
N MET A 240 22.16 -18.50 1.42
CA MET A 240 21.35 -19.61 1.90
C MET A 240 22.03 -20.36 3.07
N THR A 241 23.37 -20.47 3.04
CA THR A 241 24.13 -21.10 4.12
C THR A 241 24.02 -20.40 5.47
N ASP A 242 23.67 -19.13 5.51
CA ASP A 242 23.54 -18.38 6.75
C ASP A 242 22.27 -18.77 7.52
N LEU A 243 21.29 -19.40 6.83
CA LEU A 243 20.08 -19.98 7.45
C LEU A 243 20.41 -21.11 8.45
N LYS A 244 21.62 -21.72 8.40
CA LYS A 244 22.07 -22.68 9.42
C LYS A 244 22.07 -22.11 10.84
N ASN A 245 22.08 -20.78 10.97
CA ASN A 245 22.03 -20.09 12.26
C ASN A 245 20.64 -20.18 12.92
N VAL A 246 19.60 -20.52 12.16
CA VAL A 246 18.28 -20.92 12.69
C VAL A 246 18.40 -22.35 13.23
N LYS A 247 18.93 -22.48 14.46
CA LYS A 247 19.24 -23.78 15.09
C LYS A 247 17.99 -24.50 15.59
N SER A 248 17.01 -23.72 16.04
CA SER A 248 15.70 -24.17 16.51
C SER A 248 14.62 -23.23 15.99
N GLY A 249 13.42 -23.75 15.77
CA GLY A 249 12.30 -22.98 15.23
C GLY A 249 11.92 -23.36 13.82
N VAL A 250 10.99 -22.61 13.27
CA VAL A 250 10.36 -22.84 11.97
C VAL A 250 10.95 -21.92 10.91
N ALA A 251 11.13 -22.44 9.71
CA ALA A 251 11.48 -21.66 8.53
C ALA A 251 10.31 -21.62 7.54
N LEU A 252 9.86 -20.43 7.21
CA LEU A 252 8.81 -20.18 6.21
C LEU A 252 9.42 -19.50 4.98
N TYR A 253 9.27 -20.09 3.80
CA TYR A 253 9.71 -19.43 2.57
C TYR A 253 8.56 -19.14 1.62
N PHE A 254 8.51 -17.91 1.13
CA PHE A 254 7.45 -17.43 0.24
C PHE A 254 7.68 -17.88 -1.19
N GLU A 255 6.63 -18.40 -1.81
CA GLU A 255 6.56 -18.67 -3.24
C GLU A 255 6.24 -17.39 -4.03
N PRO A 256 6.47 -17.37 -5.37
CA PRO A 256 6.99 -18.48 -6.18
C PRO A 256 8.53 -18.62 -6.12
N PHE A 257 9.00 -19.84 -6.21
CA PHE A 257 10.43 -20.12 -6.40
C PHE A 257 10.62 -21.14 -7.53
N PRO A 258 10.98 -20.71 -8.74
CA PRO A 258 11.00 -21.57 -9.93
C PRO A 258 12.06 -22.69 -9.89
N TYR A 259 12.98 -22.66 -8.93
CA TYR A 259 14.05 -23.66 -8.79
C TYR A 259 13.81 -24.64 -7.62
N GLN A 260 12.57 -24.88 -7.25
CA GLN A 260 12.20 -25.76 -6.12
C GLN A 260 12.80 -27.17 -6.24
N ASP A 261 12.76 -27.78 -7.44
CA ASP A 261 13.35 -29.11 -7.67
C ASP A 261 14.87 -29.14 -7.46
N LYS A 262 15.56 -28.07 -7.84
CA LYS A 262 16.99 -27.93 -7.61
C LYS A 262 17.31 -27.75 -6.12
N LEU A 263 16.48 -26.97 -5.42
CA LEU A 263 16.58 -26.78 -3.99
C LEU A 263 16.41 -28.11 -3.26
N ASN A 264 15.37 -28.89 -3.57
CA ASN A 264 15.07 -30.17 -2.94
C ASN A 264 16.18 -31.20 -3.13
N ARG A 265 17.00 -31.07 -4.18
CA ARG A 265 18.17 -31.92 -4.43
C ARG A 265 19.46 -31.39 -3.78
N SER A 266 19.45 -30.13 -3.30
CA SER A 266 20.65 -29.50 -2.72
C SER A 266 21.09 -30.15 -1.39
N PRO A 267 22.32 -30.66 -1.29
CA PRO A 267 22.84 -31.17 -0.03
C PRO A 267 22.89 -30.09 1.06
N ILE A 268 23.17 -28.84 0.68
CA ILE A 268 23.21 -27.70 1.61
C ILE A 268 21.82 -27.48 2.20
N TRP A 269 20.77 -27.46 1.38
CA TRP A 269 19.41 -27.30 1.85
C TRP A 269 18.99 -28.43 2.79
N LYS A 270 19.25 -29.69 2.38
CA LYS A 270 18.94 -30.88 3.18
C LYS A 270 19.67 -30.91 4.52
N SER A 271 20.82 -30.23 4.63
CA SER A 271 21.60 -30.17 5.89
C SER A 271 21.13 -29.12 6.87
N MET A 272 20.16 -28.21 6.47
CA MET A 272 19.62 -27.19 7.35
C MET A 272 18.90 -27.81 8.55
N PRO A 273 19.08 -27.28 9.78
CA PRO A 273 18.43 -27.84 10.96
C PRO A 273 16.91 -27.97 10.84
N PHE A 274 16.24 -26.92 10.38
CA PHE A 274 14.79 -26.90 10.20
C PHE A 274 14.30 -27.85 9.10
N VAL A 275 15.09 -28.10 8.03
CA VAL A 275 14.76 -29.10 7.01
C VAL A 275 14.86 -30.52 7.55
N ARG A 276 15.93 -30.82 8.30
CA ARG A 276 16.14 -32.13 8.94
C ARG A 276 15.09 -32.44 9.99
N ASN A 277 14.60 -31.42 10.67
CA ASN A 277 13.60 -31.55 11.73
C ASN A 277 12.16 -31.41 11.23
N HIS A 278 11.94 -31.36 9.90
CA HIS A 278 10.61 -31.14 9.29
C HIS A 278 9.93 -29.83 9.73
N GLN A 279 10.69 -28.82 10.13
CA GLN A 279 10.23 -27.51 10.59
C GLN A 279 10.36 -26.45 9.50
N VAL A 280 9.96 -26.79 8.28
CA VAL A 280 10.00 -25.88 7.11
C VAL A 280 8.76 -26.04 6.27
N SER A 281 8.18 -24.94 5.84
CA SER A 281 7.04 -24.93 4.94
C SER A 281 7.14 -23.83 3.89
N ALA A 282 6.64 -24.12 2.69
CA ALA A 282 6.35 -23.08 1.70
C ALA A 282 5.13 -22.28 2.16
N VAL A 283 5.16 -20.98 1.92
CA VAL A 283 4.06 -20.04 2.08
C VAL A 283 3.56 -19.68 0.69
N GLU A 284 2.25 -19.78 0.46
CA GLU A 284 1.63 -19.40 -0.81
C GLU A 284 2.01 -17.98 -1.20
N ALA A 285 2.02 -17.70 -2.51
CA ALA A 285 2.39 -16.39 -3.02
C ALA A 285 1.55 -15.28 -2.38
N SER A 286 2.21 -14.38 -1.71
CA SER A 286 1.64 -13.20 -1.07
C SER A 286 2.66 -12.07 -1.12
N TRP A 287 2.21 -10.88 -1.53
CA TRP A 287 3.14 -9.79 -1.76
C TRP A 287 3.69 -9.20 -0.47
N SER A 288 4.98 -9.32 -0.28
CA SER A 288 5.68 -8.84 0.92
C SER A 288 6.01 -7.35 0.89
N TYR A 289 5.78 -6.69 -0.25
CA TYR A 289 5.98 -5.24 -0.45
C TYR A 289 4.68 -4.54 -0.84
N GLY A 290 3.56 -4.98 -0.26
CA GLY A 290 2.22 -4.48 -0.58
C GLY A 290 1.79 -3.31 0.29
N GLY A 291 0.49 -3.05 0.25
CA GLY A 291 -0.19 -2.07 1.08
C GLY A 291 -0.72 -2.67 2.39
N ALA A 292 -1.75 -2.03 2.95
CA ALA A 292 -2.29 -2.43 4.26
C ALA A 292 -2.88 -3.84 4.26
N MET A 293 -3.60 -4.24 3.20
CA MET A 293 -4.23 -5.56 3.17
C MET A 293 -3.23 -6.69 2.94
N SER A 294 -2.04 -6.41 2.40
CA SER A 294 -0.94 -7.38 2.38
C SER A 294 -0.54 -7.87 3.77
N ILE A 295 -0.80 -7.11 4.84
CA ILE A 295 -0.61 -7.59 6.22
C ILE A 295 -1.51 -8.81 6.48
N LEU A 296 -2.79 -8.72 6.12
CA LEU A 296 -3.74 -9.82 6.26
C LEU A 296 -3.36 -11.01 5.38
N TYR A 297 -3.06 -10.76 4.10
CA TYR A 297 -2.72 -11.82 3.15
C TYR A 297 -1.47 -12.60 3.57
N ASN A 298 -0.45 -11.89 4.06
CA ASN A 298 0.74 -12.53 4.63
C ASN A 298 0.40 -13.32 5.91
N ALA A 299 -0.45 -12.77 6.79
CA ALA A 299 -0.87 -13.47 8.01
C ALA A 299 -1.63 -14.76 7.68
N GLU A 300 -2.58 -14.73 6.75
CA GLU A 300 -3.35 -15.91 6.32
C GLU A 300 -2.47 -16.98 5.69
N ALA A 301 -1.59 -16.58 4.76
CA ALA A 301 -0.67 -17.52 4.09
C ALA A 301 0.31 -18.17 5.09
N MET A 302 0.88 -17.39 6.02
CA MET A 302 1.78 -17.92 7.05
C MET A 302 1.02 -18.77 8.08
N ALA A 303 -0.16 -18.37 8.52
CA ALA A 303 -0.97 -19.15 9.45
C ALA A 303 -1.32 -20.52 8.89
N LYS A 304 -1.72 -20.60 7.61
CA LYS A 304 -1.97 -21.87 6.91
C LYS A 304 -0.76 -22.79 6.93
N SER A 305 0.43 -22.24 6.67
CA SER A 305 1.69 -22.99 6.68
C SER A 305 2.08 -23.45 8.09
N LEU A 306 1.87 -22.62 9.10
CA LEU A 306 2.15 -22.93 10.50
C LEU A 306 1.18 -23.99 11.05
N LEU A 307 -0.11 -23.90 10.76
CA LEU A 307 -1.10 -24.92 11.15
C LEU A 307 -0.75 -26.28 10.55
N LYS A 308 -0.36 -26.32 9.26
CA LYS A 308 0.10 -27.57 8.62
C LYS A 308 1.33 -28.17 9.29
N LEU A 309 2.24 -27.35 9.80
CA LEU A 309 3.43 -27.83 10.53
C LEU A 309 3.07 -28.35 11.92
N ALA A 310 2.06 -27.76 12.58
CA ALA A 310 1.61 -28.22 13.89
C ALA A 310 0.93 -29.60 13.88
N GLU A 311 0.43 -30.05 12.72
CA GLU A 311 -0.21 -31.37 12.53
C GLU A 311 0.82 -32.50 12.32
N GLN A 312 2.11 -32.20 12.14
CA GLN A 312 3.19 -33.19 11.91
C GLN A 312 3.84 -33.68 13.20
#